data_e7f6ddf4c20bc87faf71dc9aacb46429
#
_entry.id   e7f6ddf4c20bc87faf71dc9aacb46429
#
_cell.length_a   1.000
_cell.length_b   1.000
_cell.length_c   1.000
_cell.angle_alpha   90.00
_cell.angle_beta   90.00
_cell.angle_gamma   90.00
#
_symmetry.space_group_name_H-M   'P 1'
#
loop_
_entity.id
_entity.type
_entity.pdbx_description
1 polymer ?
#
loop_
_entity_poly.entity_id
_entity_poly.type
_entity_poly.pdbx_seq_one_letter_code
_entity_poly.pdbx_strand_id
1 'polypeptide(L)'
;MIDFERLEKEKESLREKFLSAKPFPHIAIDNFLKEGAAEKLYETAAKPDEHYKIKDVFFSKNRFQFPNYRDVSDEYAALFKDVSSERFAKIISYITDEEIFFDKEFHGGGLHVGTENAHLDMHADFNYHPKHDHWYRNLNLLLYLNKDWKPEYGGSLKLQDPRTGEKTEVEPLLNRLAIMHCREYTLHGYDTTHFPEGKYRTSVAMYGYTLHDEYKEKPRTTIWVSETNPFKQALAKAWLPAVAIKKRLVG
;
A
#
# COMPACT_ATOMS: atom_id res chain seq x y z
N MET A 1 17.11 2.60 -10.37
CA MET A 1 16.89 3.12 -9.01
C MET A 1 16.89 2.00 -7.98
N ILE A 2 16.18 0.89 -8.23
CA ILE A 2 16.13 -0.27 -7.32
C ILE A 2 17.51 -0.95 -7.27
N ASP A 3 17.92 -1.39 -6.08
CA ASP A 3 19.13 -2.18 -5.89
C ASP A 3 18.85 -3.68 -6.16
N PHE A 4 18.69 -4.02 -7.42
CA PHE A 4 18.37 -5.37 -7.85
C PHE A 4 19.44 -6.41 -7.46
N GLU A 5 20.71 -6.03 -7.48
CA GLU A 5 21.81 -6.96 -7.17
C GLU A 5 21.75 -7.38 -5.70
N ARG A 6 21.49 -6.43 -4.81
CA ARG A 6 21.29 -6.71 -3.39
C ARG A 6 20.05 -7.58 -3.17
N LEU A 7 18.91 -7.21 -3.78
CA LEU A 7 17.68 -7.98 -3.63
C LEU A 7 17.84 -9.43 -4.12
N GLU A 8 18.51 -9.65 -5.24
CA GLU A 8 18.79 -10.99 -5.75
C GLU A 8 19.71 -11.80 -4.84
N LYS A 9 20.70 -11.15 -4.23
CA LYS A 9 21.59 -11.77 -3.26
C LYS A 9 20.88 -12.16 -1.96
N GLU A 10 19.95 -11.33 -1.50
CA GLU A 10 19.25 -11.49 -0.22
C GLU A 10 17.91 -12.24 -0.34
N LYS A 11 17.45 -12.55 -1.55
CA LYS A 11 16.09 -13.05 -1.81
C LYS A 11 15.66 -14.26 -0.98
N GLU A 12 16.58 -15.20 -0.67
CA GLU A 12 16.31 -16.36 0.17
C GLU A 12 15.93 -15.93 1.60
N SER A 13 16.76 -15.11 2.22
CA SER A 13 16.51 -14.59 3.56
C SER A 13 15.26 -13.69 3.61
N LEU A 14 15.02 -12.90 2.56
CA LEU A 14 13.80 -12.09 2.45
C LEU A 14 12.54 -12.96 2.33
N ARG A 15 12.62 -14.07 1.59
CA ARG A 15 11.53 -15.05 1.49
C ARG A 15 11.21 -15.69 2.84
N GLU A 16 12.21 -16.18 3.56
CA GLU A 16 12.02 -16.77 4.89
C GLU A 16 11.35 -15.77 5.85
N LYS A 17 11.85 -14.53 5.88
CA LYS A 17 11.27 -13.45 6.70
C LYS A 17 9.83 -13.15 6.33
N PHE A 18 9.53 -13.03 5.03
CA PHE A 18 8.19 -12.73 4.54
C PHE A 18 7.18 -13.82 4.94
N LEU A 19 7.51 -15.09 4.66
CA LEU A 19 6.60 -16.21 4.88
C LEU A 19 6.36 -16.52 6.36
N SER A 20 7.37 -16.29 7.22
CA SER A 20 7.29 -16.56 8.66
C SER A 20 6.72 -15.41 9.50
N ALA A 21 6.54 -14.24 8.90
CA ALA A 21 6.12 -13.04 9.63
C ALA A 21 4.70 -13.15 10.20
N LYS A 22 4.50 -12.51 11.35
CA LYS A 22 3.21 -12.38 12.05
C LYS A 22 2.77 -10.91 12.08
N PRO A 23 1.47 -10.63 11.94
CA PRO A 23 0.28 -11.50 12.04
C PRO A 23 -0.05 -12.30 10.77
N PHE A 24 0.54 -11.99 9.65
CA PHE A 24 0.41 -12.66 8.34
C PHE A 24 1.66 -12.36 7.52
N PRO A 25 1.89 -13.05 6.37
CA PRO A 25 3.07 -12.80 5.55
C PRO A 25 3.22 -11.33 5.17
N HIS A 26 4.32 -10.73 5.62
CA HIS A 26 4.74 -9.36 5.33
C HIS A 26 6.24 -9.20 5.56
N ILE A 27 6.82 -8.12 5.03
CA ILE A 27 8.22 -7.76 5.27
C ILE A 27 8.41 -6.26 5.11
N ALA A 28 9.37 -5.71 5.86
CA ALA A 28 9.93 -4.38 5.64
C ALA A 28 11.38 -4.53 5.17
N ILE A 29 11.70 -3.98 4.00
CA ILE A 29 13.03 -4.02 3.38
C ILE A 29 13.61 -2.60 3.42
N ASP A 30 14.58 -2.39 4.29
CA ASP A 30 15.31 -1.13 4.39
C ASP A 30 16.32 -0.96 3.25
N ASN A 31 16.66 0.28 2.93
CA ASN A 31 17.58 0.63 1.85
C ASN A 31 17.20 -0.07 0.52
N PHE A 32 15.91 -0.07 0.20
CA PHE A 32 15.37 -0.75 -0.98
C PHE A 32 15.94 -0.19 -2.29
N LEU A 33 16.10 1.13 -2.36
CA LEU A 33 16.72 1.82 -3.50
C LEU A 33 18.22 1.99 -3.27
N LYS A 34 18.96 2.16 -4.34
CA LYS A 34 20.37 2.54 -4.32
C LYS A 34 20.59 3.83 -3.54
N GLU A 35 21.78 4.00 -3.00
CA GLU A 35 22.20 5.18 -2.25
C GLU A 35 21.85 6.48 -2.98
N GLY A 36 21.29 7.46 -2.24
CA GLY A 36 20.87 8.77 -2.74
C GLY A 36 19.59 8.78 -3.59
N ALA A 37 19.05 7.62 -3.97
CA ALA A 37 17.86 7.57 -4.83
C ALA A 37 16.57 7.91 -4.08
N ALA A 38 16.45 7.50 -2.82
CA ALA A 38 15.30 7.81 -2.00
C ALA A 38 15.24 9.29 -1.63
N GLU A 39 16.38 9.91 -1.36
CA GLU A 39 16.49 11.34 -1.09
C GLU A 39 16.01 12.17 -2.28
N LYS A 40 16.40 11.80 -3.51
CA LYS A 40 15.94 12.47 -4.73
C LYS A 40 14.43 12.33 -4.90
N LEU A 41 13.86 11.15 -4.66
CA LEU A 41 12.41 10.96 -4.70
C LEU A 41 11.69 11.78 -3.63
N TYR A 42 12.26 11.89 -2.43
CA TYR A 42 11.72 12.75 -1.36
C TYR A 42 11.74 14.24 -1.76
N GLU A 43 12.84 14.73 -2.32
CA GLU A 43 13.01 16.12 -2.73
C GLU A 43 12.10 16.52 -3.89
N THR A 44 11.85 15.59 -4.82
CA THR A 44 11.01 15.82 -6.01
C THR A 44 9.56 15.35 -5.82
N ALA A 45 9.17 14.90 -4.62
CA ALA A 45 7.81 14.45 -4.35
C ALA A 45 6.78 15.57 -4.57
N ALA A 46 5.65 15.21 -5.15
CA ALA A 46 4.54 16.13 -5.31
C ALA A 46 4.04 16.62 -3.94
N LYS A 47 3.78 17.92 -3.86
CA LYS A 47 3.15 18.54 -2.69
C LYS A 47 1.64 18.37 -2.74
N PRO A 48 0.94 18.44 -1.58
CA PRO A 48 -0.51 18.42 -1.54
C PRO A 48 -1.12 19.44 -2.50
N ASP A 49 -2.05 18.99 -3.35
CA ASP A 49 -2.79 19.79 -4.32
C ASP A 49 -4.25 19.33 -4.30
N GLU A 50 -5.19 20.26 -4.12
CA GLU A 50 -6.62 19.96 -3.98
C GLU A 50 -7.20 19.19 -5.17
N HIS A 51 -6.61 19.32 -6.37
CA HIS A 51 -6.98 18.52 -7.54
C HIS A 51 -6.79 17.01 -7.32
N TYR A 52 -5.80 16.63 -6.54
CA TYR A 52 -5.45 15.23 -6.23
C TYR A 52 -5.95 14.79 -4.85
N LYS A 53 -6.74 15.61 -4.18
CA LYS A 53 -7.29 15.27 -2.87
C LYS A 53 -8.26 14.10 -2.96
N ILE A 54 -8.00 13.05 -2.18
CA ILE A 54 -8.97 12.00 -1.97
C ILE A 54 -10.09 12.57 -1.12
N LYS A 55 -11.34 12.40 -1.57
CA LYS A 55 -12.50 12.86 -0.80
C LYS A 55 -12.44 12.31 0.62
N ASP A 56 -12.50 13.21 1.58
CA ASP A 56 -12.58 12.83 2.99
C ASP A 56 -13.84 12.01 3.23
N VAL A 57 -13.65 10.88 3.86
CA VAL A 57 -14.71 9.99 4.29
C VAL A 57 -14.51 9.65 5.77
N PHE A 58 -15.49 9.02 6.37
CA PHE A 58 -15.45 8.70 7.80
C PHE A 58 -14.23 7.87 8.22
N PHE A 59 -13.69 7.07 7.30
CA PHE A 59 -12.58 6.13 7.52
C PHE A 59 -11.22 6.64 7.02
N SER A 60 -11.18 7.79 6.34
CA SER A 60 -9.96 8.32 5.73
C SER A 60 -10.07 9.82 5.49
N LYS A 61 -9.07 10.57 5.92
CA LYS A 61 -9.03 12.05 5.79
C LYS A 61 -7.64 12.57 5.44
N ASN A 62 -7.62 13.78 4.89
CA ASN A 62 -6.41 14.58 4.62
C ASN A 62 -5.38 13.83 3.77
N ARG A 63 -5.83 13.11 2.75
CA ARG A 63 -4.99 12.31 1.86
C ARG A 63 -5.08 12.80 0.43
N PHE A 64 -3.95 12.75 -0.26
CA PHE A 64 -3.79 13.11 -1.66
C PHE A 64 -3.21 11.91 -2.40
N GLN A 65 -3.65 11.69 -3.64
CA GLN A 65 -3.17 10.59 -4.48
C GLN A 65 -2.86 11.09 -5.88
N PHE A 66 -1.63 10.86 -6.31
CA PHE A 66 -1.15 11.15 -7.66
C PHE A 66 -1.05 9.81 -8.40
N PRO A 67 -2.08 9.40 -9.14
CA PRO A 67 -2.15 8.06 -9.74
C PRO A 67 -1.04 7.84 -10.77
N ASN A 68 -0.73 8.85 -11.59
CA ASN A 68 0.34 8.82 -12.58
C ASN A 68 1.65 9.34 -11.99
N TYR A 69 2.14 8.70 -10.92
CA TYR A 69 3.33 9.18 -10.23
C TYR A 69 4.58 9.30 -11.13
N ARG A 70 4.65 8.55 -12.24
CA ARG A 70 5.72 8.69 -13.25
C ARG A 70 5.84 10.09 -13.86
N ASP A 71 4.75 10.88 -13.81
CA ASP A 71 4.70 12.23 -14.38
C ASP A 71 5.11 13.30 -13.34
N VAL A 72 5.42 12.90 -12.11
CA VAL A 72 5.83 13.82 -11.03
C VAL A 72 7.22 14.38 -11.26
N SER A 73 8.17 13.51 -11.64
CA SER A 73 9.55 13.89 -12.00
C SER A 73 10.26 12.75 -12.74
N ASP A 74 11.46 13.03 -13.26
CA ASP A 74 12.31 12.02 -13.92
C ASP A 74 12.70 10.89 -12.97
N GLU A 75 12.88 11.17 -11.67
CA GLU A 75 13.18 10.16 -10.66
C GLU A 75 11.99 9.21 -10.47
N TYR A 76 10.76 9.74 -10.43
CA TYR A 76 9.55 8.92 -10.35
C TYR A 76 9.31 8.12 -11.64
N ALA A 77 9.64 8.68 -12.81
CA ALA A 77 9.62 7.95 -14.08
C ALA A 77 10.62 6.78 -14.08
N ALA A 78 11.84 6.99 -13.55
CA ALA A 78 12.86 5.96 -13.41
C ALA A 78 12.44 4.86 -12.42
N LEU A 79 11.83 5.21 -11.28
CA LEU A 79 11.25 4.25 -10.34
C LEU A 79 10.15 3.42 -11.02
N PHE A 80 9.24 4.07 -11.75
CA PHE A 80 8.17 3.41 -12.47
C PHE A 80 8.71 2.37 -13.46
N LYS A 81 9.76 2.70 -14.22
CA LYS A 81 10.43 1.79 -15.16
C LYS A 81 10.96 0.54 -14.45
N ASP A 82 11.62 0.72 -13.30
CA ASP A 82 12.18 -0.39 -12.53
C ASP A 82 11.08 -1.30 -11.96
N VAL A 83 10.04 -0.73 -11.37
CA VAL A 83 8.90 -1.47 -10.78
C VAL A 83 8.09 -2.21 -11.86
N SER A 84 7.99 -1.65 -13.07
CA SER A 84 7.29 -2.27 -14.20
C SER A 84 8.12 -3.35 -14.91
N SER A 85 9.36 -3.61 -14.46
CA SER A 85 10.25 -4.56 -15.09
C SER A 85 9.92 -6.02 -14.72
N GLU A 86 10.15 -6.94 -15.66
CA GLU A 86 10.08 -8.38 -15.37
C GLU A 86 11.06 -8.82 -14.27
N ARG A 87 12.22 -8.13 -14.18
CA ARG A 87 13.23 -8.42 -13.15
C ARG A 87 12.65 -8.20 -11.77
N PHE A 88 11.98 -7.07 -11.56
CA PHE A 88 11.31 -6.77 -10.29
C PHE A 88 10.20 -7.79 -10.00
N ALA A 89 9.34 -8.07 -10.97
CA ALA A 89 8.26 -9.04 -10.80
C ALA A 89 8.80 -10.43 -10.41
N LYS A 90 9.87 -10.92 -11.04
CA LYS A 90 10.51 -12.21 -10.71
C LYS A 90 11.08 -12.24 -9.28
N ILE A 91 11.72 -11.16 -8.84
CA ILE A 91 12.28 -11.07 -7.49
C ILE A 91 11.13 -11.09 -6.45
N ILE A 92 10.09 -10.28 -6.64
CA ILE A 92 8.95 -10.25 -5.74
C ILE A 92 8.21 -11.58 -5.74
N SER A 93 8.02 -12.21 -6.90
CA SER A 93 7.43 -13.55 -7.00
C SER A 93 8.20 -14.57 -6.17
N TYR A 94 9.53 -14.55 -6.25
CA TYR A 94 10.36 -15.46 -5.47
C TYR A 94 10.23 -15.21 -3.95
N ILE A 95 10.29 -13.94 -3.52
CA ILE A 95 10.19 -13.57 -2.09
C ILE A 95 8.83 -13.97 -1.52
N THR A 96 7.76 -13.82 -2.28
CA THR A 96 6.38 -13.98 -1.78
C THR A 96 5.77 -15.35 -2.05
N ASP A 97 6.46 -16.23 -2.79
CA ASP A 97 6.00 -17.54 -3.23
C ASP A 97 4.72 -17.50 -4.07
N GLU A 98 4.58 -16.46 -4.88
CA GLU A 98 3.40 -16.22 -5.70
C GLU A 98 3.83 -15.74 -7.10
N GLU A 99 3.14 -16.12 -8.15
CA GLU A 99 3.46 -15.66 -9.52
C GLU A 99 2.92 -14.25 -9.75
N ILE A 100 3.70 -13.24 -9.33
CA ILE A 100 3.30 -11.84 -9.31
C ILE A 100 3.60 -11.12 -10.63
N PHE A 101 2.64 -10.32 -11.06
CA PHE A 101 2.86 -9.26 -12.05
C PHE A 101 2.32 -7.91 -11.54
N PHE A 102 2.75 -6.83 -12.16
CA PHE A 102 2.32 -5.47 -11.81
C PHE A 102 1.49 -4.88 -12.95
N ASP A 103 0.39 -4.21 -12.57
CA ASP A 103 -0.40 -3.42 -13.52
C ASP A 103 0.44 -2.24 -14.02
N LYS A 104 0.60 -2.13 -15.35
CA LYS A 104 1.34 -1.01 -15.97
C LYS A 104 0.62 0.33 -15.89
N GLU A 105 -0.68 0.32 -15.61
CA GLU A 105 -1.48 1.52 -15.36
C GLU A 105 -1.53 1.90 -13.88
N PHE A 106 -1.05 1.05 -12.98
CA PHE A 106 -1.02 1.24 -11.51
C PHE A 106 -2.38 1.64 -10.93
N HIS A 107 -3.45 1.03 -11.41
CA HIS A 107 -4.81 1.37 -10.99
C HIS A 107 -4.98 1.31 -9.46
N GLY A 108 -5.40 2.43 -8.86
CA GLY A 108 -5.58 2.58 -7.43
C GLY A 108 -4.27 2.76 -6.63
N GLY A 109 -3.11 2.55 -7.24
CA GLY A 109 -1.79 2.88 -6.70
C GLY A 109 -1.39 4.33 -6.96
N GLY A 110 -0.10 4.62 -6.83
CA GLY A 110 0.46 5.94 -7.10
C GLY A 110 1.22 6.54 -5.93
N LEU A 111 1.57 7.83 -6.06
CA LEU A 111 2.17 8.58 -4.97
C LEU A 111 1.06 9.06 -4.02
N HIS A 112 1.13 8.62 -2.78
CA HIS A 112 0.22 9.01 -1.71
C HIS A 112 0.90 9.98 -0.77
N VAL A 113 0.21 11.08 -0.47
CA VAL A 113 0.66 12.12 0.46
C VAL A 113 -0.42 12.34 1.51
N GLY A 114 -0.07 12.16 2.78
CA GLY A 114 -0.91 12.48 3.93
C GLY A 114 -0.40 13.73 4.61
N THR A 115 -1.27 14.72 4.82
CA THR A 115 -0.94 15.95 5.53
C THR A 115 -1.13 15.79 7.04
N GLU A 116 -1.02 16.87 7.79
CA GLU A 116 -1.36 16.89 9.22
C GLU A 116 -2.78 16.34 9.44
N ASN A 117 -2.95 15.54 10.49
CA ASN A 117 -4.20 14.84 10.82
C ASN A 117 -4.71 13.88 9.73
N ALA A 118 -3.86 13.44 8.81
CA ALA A 118 -4.21 12.36 7.91
C ALA A 118 -4.35 11.04 8.67
N HIS A 119 -5.36 10.26 8.33
CA HIS A 119 -5.53 8.90 8.86
C HIS A 119 -6.17 7.97 7.83
N LEU A 120 -5.98 6.69 8.06
CA LEU A 120 -6.60 5.62 7.29
C LEU A 120 -6.97 4.51 8.26
N ASP A 121 -8.26 4.37 8.54
CA ASP A 121 -8.77 3.34 9.45
C ASP A 121 -8.39 1.93 8.97
N MET A 122 -8.38 0.98 9.89
CA MET A 122 -8.08 -0.42 9.60
C MET A 122 -9.05 -0.98 8.55
N HIS A 123 -8.52 -1.61 7.53
CA HIS A 123 -9.32 -2.16 6.43
C HIS A 123 -8.61 -3.33 5.75
N ALA A 124 -9.39 -4.15 5.07
CA ALA A 124 -8.89 -5.06 4.04
C ALA A 124 -9.29 -4.51 2.67
N ASP A 125 -8.36 -4.47 1.75
CA ASP A 125 -8.58 -3.94 0.41
C ASP A 125 -9.51 -4.80 -0.45
N PHE A 126 -10.01 -4.24 -1.55
CA PHE A 126 -10.65 -5.01 -2.62
C PHE A 126 -9.70 -6.09 -3.16
N ASN A 127 -10.25 -7.20 -3.61
CA ASN A 127 -9.45 -8.37 -4.00
C ASN A 127 -9.28 -8.59 -5.49
N TYR A 128 -10.05 -7.96 -6.37
CA TYR A 128 -9.90 -8.07 -7.83
C TYR A 128 -9.73 -6.73 -8.49
N HIS A 129 -8.91 -6.69 -9.54
CA HIS A 129 -8.73 -5.48 -10.32
C HIS A 129 -10.08 -5.02 -10.92
N PRO A 130 -10.46 -3.73 -10.82
CA PRO A 130 -11.80 -3.28 -11.21
C PRO A 130 -12.09 -3.34 -12.72
N LYS A 131 -11.04 -3.44 -13.57
CA LYS A 131 -11.15 -3.56 -15.04
C LYS A 131 -10.77 -4.96 -15.57
N HIS A 132 -10.22 -5.83 -14.72
CA HIS A 132 -9.71 -7.15 -15.11
C HIS A 132 -10.15 -8.19 -14.09
N ASP A 133 -11.27 -8.86 -14.33
CA ASP A 133 -11.95 -9.74 -13.38
C ASP A 133 -11.11 -10.90 -12.87
N HIS A 134 -10.12 -11.36 -13.65
CA HIS A 134 -9.25 -12.48 -13.28
C HIS A 134 -7.92 -12.06 -12.62
N TRP A 135 -7.68 -10.76 -12.44
CA TRP A 135 -6.49 -10.24 -11.75
C TRP A 135 -6.77 -10.15 -10.26
N TYR A 136 -6.31 -11.15 -9.54
CA TYR A 136 -6.43 -11.19 -8.08
C TYR A 136 -5.33 -10.34 -7.44
N ARG A 137 -5.71 -9.34 -6.65
CA ARG A 137 -4.78 -8.48 -5.89
C ARG A 137 -4.19 -9.26 -4.74
N ASN A 138 -2.98 -9.73 -4.90
CA ASN A 138 -2.30 -10.61 -3.98
C ASN A 138 -1.45 -9.86 -2.96
N LEU A 139 -0.81 -8.77 -3.40
CA LEU A 139 0.14 -8.00 -2.59
C LEU A 139 -0.17 -6.51 -2.61
N ASN A 140 0.08 -5.87 -1.47
CA ASN A 140 0.32 -4.44 -1.36
C ASN A 140 1.80 -4.19 -1.13
N LEU A 141 2.37 -3.23 -1.86
CA LEU A 141 3.73 -2.76 -1.70
C LEU A 141 3.69 -1.24 -1.44
N LEU A 142 4.36 -0.80 -0.39
CA LEU A 142 4.40 0.60 0.02
C LEU A 142 5.86 1.03 0.19
N LEU A 143 6.38 1.81 -0.77
CA LEU A 143 7.70 2.43 -0.64
C LEU A 143 7.55 3.76 0.11
N TYR A 144 8.09 3.83 1.30
CA TYR A 144 8.06 5.03 2.15
C TYR A 144 9.19 5.99 1.83
N LEU A 145 8.84 7.29 1.85
CA LEU A 145 9.74 8.39 1.51
C LEU A 145 9.66 9.49 2.59
N ASN A 146 9.86 9.14 3.88
CA ASN A 146 9.74 10.09 4.99
C ASN A 146 11.09 10.33 5.64
N LYS A 147 11.81 11.36 5.16
CA LYS A 147 13.11 11.75 5.71
C LYS A 147 12.95 12.25 7.14
N ASP A 148 13.84 11.80 8.03
CA ASP A 148 13.88 12.17 9.44
C ASP A 148 12.53 11.91 10.16
N TRP A 149 11.85 10.84 9.78
CA TRP A 149 10.64 10.41 10.48
C TRP A 149 10.93 10.11 11.95
N LYS A 150 9.98 10.45 12.80
CA LYS A 150 10.05 10.20 14.25
C LYS A 150 8.74 9.58 14.74
N PRO A 151 8.78 8.75 15.81
CA PRO A 151 7.59 8.11 16.36
C PRO A 151 6.44 9.07 16.69
N GLU A 152 6.75 10.27 17.19
CA GLU A 152 5.76 11.31 17.49
C GLU A 152 4.99 11.84 16.27
N TYR A 153 5.50 11.63 15.05
CA TYR A 153 4.76 12.00 13.83
C TYR A 153 3.65 11.01 13.50
N GLY A 154 3.66 9.82 14.11
CA GLY A 154 2.68 8.78 13.83
C GLY A 154 2.75 8.26 12.38
N GLY A 155 1.66 7.67 11.92
CA GLY A 155 1.54 7.18 10.54
C GLY A 155 2.25 5.86 10.26
N SER A 156 2.70 5.12 11.29
CA SER A 156 3.17 3.73 11.14
C SER A 156 2.11 2.87 10.47
N LEU A 157 2.53 1.97 9.59
CA LEU A 157 1.62 0.98 8.99
C LEU A 157 1.27 -0.05 10.06
N LYS A 158 0.01 -0.07 10.47
CA LYS A 158 -0.54 -1.10 11.36
C LYS A 158 -0.96 -2.31 10.55
N LEU A 159 -0.62 -3.49 11.02
CA LEU A 159 -1.01 -4.78 10.46
C LEU A 159 -1.68 -5.61 11.55
N GLN A 160 -2.81 -6.24 11.22
CA GLN A 160 -3.59 -7.03 12.17
C GLN A 160 -4.30 -8.19 11.50
N ASP A 161 -4.27 -9.36 12.12
CA ASP A 161 -5.13 -10.48 11.78
C ASP A 161 -6.25 -10.59 12.83
N PRO A 162 -7.51 -10.26 12.50
CA PRO A 162 -8.63 -10.32 13.45
C PRO A 162 -8.97 -11.74 13.89
N ARG A 163 -8.50 -12.79 13.18
CA ARG A 163 -8.74 -14.19 13.52
C ARG A 163 -7.88 -14.65 14.70
N THR A 164 -6.65 -14.12 14.82
CA THR A 164 -5.70 -14.45 15.89
C THR A 164 -5.59 -13.35 16.93
N GLY A 165 -5.94 -12.12 16.57
CA GLY A 165 -5.74 -10.92 17.37
C GLY A 165 -4.29 -10.41 17.37
N GLU A 166 -3.39 -11.07 16.63
CA GLU A 166 -1.99 -10.64 16.48
C GLU A 166 -1.90 -9.31 15.71
N LYS A 167 -0.99 -8.45 16.16
CA LYS A 167 -0.75 -7.11 15.60
C LYS A 167 0.74 -6.83 15.50
N THR A 168 1.11 -6.01 14.52
CA THR A 168 2.45 -5.42 14.40
C THR A 168 2.38 -4.07 13.70
N GLU A 169 3.48 -3.32 13.73
CA GLU A 169 3.59 -2.04 13.03
C GLU A 169 4.89 -1.97 12.23
N VAL A 170 4.82 -1.27 11.10
CA VAL A 170 5.98 -0.95 10.27
C VAL A 170 6.13 0.57 10.21
N GLU A 171 7.25 1.07 10.71
CA GLU A 171 7.60 2.49 10.66
C GLU A 171 7.80 2.94 9.22
N PRO A 172 7.25 4.10 8.81
CA PRO A 172 7.29 4.56 7.42
C PRO A 172 8.60 5.30 7.09
N LEU A 173 9.76 4.67 7.32
CA LEU A 173 11.07 5.29 7.16
C LEU A 173 11.41 5.58 5.69
N LEU A 174 12.30 6.56 5.46
CA LEU A 174 12.86 6.81 4.14
C LEU A 174 13.52 5.54 3.58
N ASN A 175 13.27 5.23 2.31
CA ASN A 175 13.86 4.09 1.60
C ASN A 175 13.48 2.71 2.18
N ARG A 176 12.30 2.60 2.83
CA ARG A 176 11.74 1.33 3.31
C ARG A 176 10.60 0.88 2.40
N LEU A 177 10.73 -0.32 1.84
CA LEU A 177 9.63 -0.99 1.14
C LEU A 177 8.93 -1.95 2.10
N ALA A 178 7.66 -1.71 2.38
CA ALA A 178 6.80 -2.70 3.04
C ALA A 178 6.05 -3.51 1.99
N ILE A 179 6.06 -4.84 2.11
CA ILE A 179 5.29 -5.78 1.29
C ILE A 179 4.40 -6.59 2.21
N MET A 180 3.12 -6.75 1.85
CA MET A 180 2.18 -7.53 2.64
C MET A 180 1.17 -8.26 1.76
N HIS A 181 0.71 -9.43 2.21
CA HIS A 181 -0.42 -10.14 1.59
C HIS A 181 -1.70 -9.31 1.68
N CYS A 182 -2.52 -9.41 0.63
CA CYS A 182 -3.83 -8.78 0.53
C CYS A 182 -4.92 -9.86 0.57
N ARG A 183 -5.51 -10.11 1.76
CA ARG A 183 -6.59 -11.06 2.02
C ARG A 183 -7.69 -10.37 2.81
N GLU A 184 -8.86 -10.98 2.96
CA GLU A 184 -9.96 -10.39 3.73
C GLU A 184 -9.63 -10.19 5.23
N TYR A 185 -8.69 -10.96 5.76
CA TYR A 185 -8.25 -10.91 7.15
C TYR A 185 -6.94 -10.13 7.35
N THR A 186 -6.29 -9.63 6.31
CA THR A 186 -5.06 -8.84 6.44
C THR A 186 -5.41 -7.37 6.59
N LEU A 187 -5.83 -7.00 7.81
CA LEU A 187 -6.20 -5.63 8.11
C LEU A 187 -4.97 -4.74 8.19
N HIS A 188 -5.07 -3.57 7.56
CA HIS A 188 -4.03 -2.56 7.63
C HIS A 188 -4.61 -1.15 7.63
N GLY A 189 -3.81 -0.21 8.11
CA GLY A 189 -4.19 1.19 8.23
C GLY A 189 -3.10 1.99 8.93
N TYR A 190 -3.38 3.21 9.32
CA TYR A 190 -2.50 4.02 10.15
C TYR A 190 -3.30 5.06 10.94
N ASP A 191 -2.82 5.37 12.14
CA ASP A 191 -3.42 6.38 13.01
C ASP A 191 -3.16 7.79 12.48
N THR A 192 -3.85 8.75 13.10
CA THR A 192 -3.69 10.16 12.81
C THR A 192 -2.23 10.59 12.83
N THR A 193 -1.82 11.29 11.78
CA THR A 193 -0.47 11.82 11.63
C THR A 193 -0.32 13.20 12.25
N HIS A 194 0.89 13.48 12.76
CA HIS A 194 1.27 14.74 13.39
C HIS A 194 2.59 15.28 12.79
N PHE A 195 2.70 15.21 11.47
CA PHE A 195 3.88 15.73 10.78
C PHE A 195 3.97 17.25 10.94
N PRO A 196 5.18 17.81 11.15
CA PRO A 196 5.39 19.25 11.17
C PRO A 196 4.95 19.92 9.86
N GLU A 197 4.69 21.20 9.92
CA GLU A 197 4.38 22.01 8.73
C GLU A 197 5.41 21.80 7.62
N GLY A 198 4.96 21.59 6.39
CA GLY A 198 5.79 21.34 5.23
C GLY A 198 6.35 19.91 5.13
N LYS A 199 6.10 19.04 6.11
CA LYS A 199 6.41 17.60 6.04
C LYS A 199 5.12 16.79 5.88
N TYR A 200 5.23 15.66 5.19
CA TYR A 200 4.06 14.84 4.82
C TYR A 200 4.38 13.36 4.99
N ARG A 201 3.36 12.56 5.26
CA ARG A 201 3.46 11.11 5.18
C ARG A 201 3.42 10.70 3.71
N THR A 202 4.57 10.40 3.14
CA THR A 202 4.71 10.11 1.71
C THR A 202 5.02 8.64 1.47
N SER A 203 4.31 8.03 0.52
CA SER A 203 4.57 6.66 0.07
C SER A 203 4.17 6.46 -1.38
N VAL A 204 4.91 5.59 -2.10
CA VAL A 204 4.47 5.07 -3.40
C VAL A 204 3.80 3.73 -3.16
N ALA A 205 2.50 3.64 -3.49
CA ALA A 205 1.70 2.43 -3.35
C ALA A 205 1.64 1.68 -4.68
N MET A 206 1.89 0.38 -4.64
CA MET A 206 1.90 -0.53 -5.78
C MET A 206 1.17 -1.81 -5.41
N TYR A 207 0.59 -2.48 -6.41
CA TYR A 207 -0.17 -3.71 -6.20
C TYR A 207 0.36 -4.83 -7.06
N GLY A 208 0.67 -5.96 -6.41
CA GLY A 208 1.03 -7.20 -7.08
C GLY A 208 -0.21 -8.06 -7.31
N TYR A 209 -0.41 -8.50 -8.55
CA TYR A 209 -1.53 -9.33 -8.97
C TYR A 209 -1.06 -10.72 -9.36
N THR A 210 -1.95 -11.69 -9.21
CA THR A 210 -1.85 -13.03 -9.79
C THR A 210 -3.01 -13.26 -10.76
N LEU A 211 -2.79 -14.01 -11.84
CA LEU A 211 -3.82 -14.35 -12.81
C LEU A 211 -4.46 -15.68 -12.44
N HIS A 212 -5.78 -15.75 -12.48
CA HIS A 212 -6.55 -16.98 -12.22
C HIS A 212 -7.64 -17.15 -13.28
N ASP A 213 -7.85 -18.38 -13.74
CA ASP A 213 -8.91 -18.72 -14.70
C ASP A 213 -10.31 -18.61 -14.07
N GLU A 214 -10.39 -18.86 -12.75
CA GLU A 214 -11.61 -18.75 -11.96
C GLU A 214 -11.39 -17.85 -10.75
N TYR A 215 -12.47 -17.33 -10.17
CA TYR A 215 -12.37 -16.53 -8.93
C TYR A 215 -11.86 -17.40 -7.77
N LYS A 216 -10.69 -17.01 -7.23
CA LYS A 216 -10.09 -17.61 -6.03
C LYS A 216 -10.95 -17.38 -4.77
N GLU A 217 -11.59 -16.23 -4.72
CA GLU A 217 -12.48 -15.77 -3.66
C GLU A 217 -13.64 -14.98 -4.27
N LYS A 218 -14.72 -14.82 -3.53
CA LYS A 218 -15.82 -13.94 -3.95
C LYS A 218 -15.30 -12.50 -4.13
N PRO A 219 -15.57 -11.85 -5.28
CA PRO A 219 -15.21 -10.44 -5.47
C PRO A 219 -15.79 -9.54 -4.37
N ARG A 220 -14.95 -8.72 -3.78
CA ARG A 220 -15.32 -7.78 -2.71
C ARG A 220 -14.71 -6.40 -2.91
N THR A 221 -15.35 -5.42 -2.34
CA THR A 221 -14.79 -4.08 -2.18
C THR A 221 -13.99 -4.00 -0.87
N THR A 222 -13.40 -2.83 -0.57
CA THR A 222 -12.72 -2.58 0.70
C THR A 222 -13.65 -2.86 1.90
N ILE A 223 -13.15 -3.64 2.86
CA ILE A 223 -13.81 -3.96 4.12
C ILE A 223 -13.23 -3.06 5.20
N TRP A 224 -14.03 -2.18 5.76
CA TRP A 224 -13.62 -1.30 6.86
C TRP A 224 -13.87 -1.95 8.22
N VAL A 225 -12.95 -1.76 9.15
CA VAL A 225 -13.05 -2.26 10.52
C VAL A 225 -12.75 -1.13 11.50
N SER A 226 -13.57 -0.98 12.53
CA SER A 226 -13.29 -0.07 13.63
C SER A 226 -13.39 -0.82 14.95
N GLU A 227 -12.33 -0.83 15.73
CA GLU A 227 -12.29 -1.53 17.01
C GLU A 227 -12.82 -0.66 18.15
N THR A 228 -12.68 0.66 18.04
CA THR A 228 -12.87 1.59 19.17
C THR A 228 -14.16 2.41 19.10
N ASN A 229 -14.78 2.50 17.93
CA ASN A 229 -15.96 3.36 17.72
C ASN A 229 -17.16 2.53 17.24
N PRO A 230 -18.17 2.27 18.09
CA PRO A 230 -19.34 1.47 17.73
C PRO A 230 -20.16 2.06 16.58
N PHE A 231 -20.18 3.39 16.43
CA PHE A 231 -20.84 4.04 15.30
C PHE A 231 -20.08 3.78 13.99
N LYS A 232 -18.74 3.86 14.01
CA LYS A 232 -17.92 3.47 12.86
C LYS A 232 -18.08 1.99 12.52
N GLN A 233 -18.21 1.10 13.51
CA GLN A 233 -18.50 -0.32 13.27
C GLN A 233 -19.83 -0.53 12.56
N ALA A 234 -20.88 0.17 12.99
CA ALA A 234 -22.20 0.10 12.35
C ALA A 234 -22.15 0.60 10.89
N LEU A 235 -21.47 1.73 10.65
CA LEU A 235 -21.25 2.26 9.30
C LEU A 235 -20.44 1.30 8.42
N ALA A 236 -19.38 0.71 8.94
CA ALA A 236 -18.56 -0.27 8.23
C ALA A 236 -19.39 -1.49 7.76
N LYS A 237 -20.26 -2.00 8.63
CA LYS A 237 -21.19 -3.09 8.29
C LYS A 237 -22.22 -2.69 7.24
N ALA A 238 -22.68 -1.45 7.24
CA ALA A 238 -23.64 -0.92 6.26
C ALA A 238 -23.00 -0.53 4.92
N TRP A 239 -21.69 -0.32 4.88
CA TRP A 239 -20.97 0.15 3.69
C TRP A 239 -21.00 -0.85 2.52
N LEU A 240 -20.76 -2.12 2.80
CA LEU A 240 -20.75 -3.19 1.78
C LEU A 240 -22.08 -3.32 1.04
N PRO A 241 -23.25 -3.40 1.72
CA PRO A 241 -24.54 -3.39 1.04
C PRO A 241 -24.80 -2.13 0.22
N ALA A 242 -24.43 -0.95 0.74
CA ALA A 242 -24.64 0.32 0.04
C ALA A 242 -23.85 0.42 -1.28
N VAL A 243 -22.59 -0.03 -1.29
CA VAL A 243 -21.76 -0.06 -2.51
C VAL A 243 -22.30 -1.07 -3.53
N ALA A 244 -22.77 -2.24 -3.07
CA ALA A 244 -23.38 -3.24 -3.94
C ALA A 244 -24.67 -2.73 -4.60
N ILE A 245 -25.51 -2.00 -3.86
CA ILE A 245 -26.73 -1.37 -4.38
C ILE A 245 -26.37 -0.30 -5.42
N LYS A 246 -25.39 0.55 -5.13
CA LYS A 246 -24.95 1.61 -6.07
C LYS A 246 -24.45 1.02 -7.39
N LYS A 247 -23.67 -0.06 -7.36
CA LYS A 247 -23.21 -0.75 -8.60
C LYS A 247 -24.35 -1.35 -9.41
N ARG A 248 -25.44 -1.76 -8.78
CA ARG A 248 -26.64 -2.28 -9.47
C ARG A 248 -27.52 -1.19 -10.10
N LEU A 249 -27.45 0.04 -9.57
CA LEU A 249 -28.27 1.18 -10.04
C LEU A 249 -27.56 2.04 -11.11
N VAL A 250 -26.25 1.91 -11.23
CA VAL A 250 -25.42 2.75 -12.13
C VAL A 250 -24.77 1.90 -13.26
N GLY A 251 -24.82 0.58 -13.18
CA GLY A 251 -24.47 -0.35 -14.28
C GLY A 251 -25.71 -0.82 -14.96
#